data_5ae1540a23ca4b2b9b73c480c1d86e5d
#
_entry.id   5ae1540a23ca4b2b9b73c480c1d86e5d
#
_cell.length_a   1.000
_cell.length_b   1.000
_cell.length_c   1.000
_cell.angle_alpha   90.00
_cell.angle_beta   90.00
_cell.angle_gamma   90.00
#
_symmetry.space_group_name_H-M   'P 1'
#
loop_
_entity.id
_entity.type
_entity.pdbx_description
1 polymer ?
#
loop_
_entity_poly.entity_id
_entity_poly.type
_entity_poly.pdbx_seq_one_letter_code
_entity_poly.pdbx_strand_id
1 'polypeptide(L)'
;MLNLGKQIFMVLHIKNMVCDRCQMIVRQQLENLGFTVKQVALGSAEITSEPDEEQMQLISAALKVPGFELINKETDKTVEAIKNAVIELVHHTDLSELNISFSDLIAKRVGKDYAHLSRLFSNAQDTTIERFIIEQKVEKIKELMEYGELNLNEISYQMGYSSSAHLSTQFKSITGLTPSGFKSSGKATRKPIDKI
;
A
#
# COMPACT_ATOMS: atom_id res chain seq x y z
N MET A 1 18.11 -24.82 35.41
CA MET A 1 18.05 -24.91 33.92
C MET A 1 16.84 -24.11 33.50
N LEU A 2 17.06 -22.88 33.04
CA LEU A 2 15.99 -22.01 32.52
C LEU A 2 15.56 -22.59 31.18
N ASN A 3 14.32 -23.07 31.13
CA ASN A 3 13.68 -23.54 29.92
C ASN A 3 13.43 -22.29 29.02
N LEU A 4 14.31 -22.04 28.06
CA LEU A 4 14.12 -21.06 27.00
C LEU A 4 12.98 -21.58 26.11
N GLY A 5 11.74 -21.34 26.57
CA GLY A 5 10.55 -21.60 25.78
C GLY A 5 10.72 -20.91 24.42
N LYS A 6 10.67 -21.70 23.34
CA LYS A 6 10.68 -21.21 21.97
C LYS A 6 9.52 -20.23 21.85
N GLN A 7 9.79 -18.92 21.84
CA GLN A 7 8.75 -17.92 21.59
C GLN A 7 8.17 -18.21 20.21
N ILE A 8 6.93 -18.63 20.16
CA ILE A 8 6.20 -18.85 18.92
C ILE A 8 5.75 -17.47 18.44
N PHE A 9 6.14 -17.12 17.22
CA PHE A 9 5.69 -15.89 16.57
C PHE A 9 4.71 -16.25 15.48
N MET A 10 3.59 -15.52 15.42
CA MET A 10 2.64 -15.63 14.33
C MET A 10 2.56 -14.30 13.56
N VAL A 11 2.57 -14.39 12.22
CA VAL A 11 2.36 -13.23 11.36
C VAL A 11 0.93 -13.23 10.88
N LEU A 12 0.19 -12.20 11.29
CA LEU A 12 -1.15 -11.89 10.78
C LEU A 12 -1.00 -11.04 9.51
N HIS A 13 -1.62 -11.46 8.42
CA HIS A 13 -1.68 -10.68 7.19
C HIS A 13 -2.99 -9.88 7.15
N ILE A 14 -2.90 -8.58 6.84
CA ILE A 14 -3.99 -7.62 7.03
C ILE A 14 -4.12 -6.75 5.79
N LYS A 15 -5.33 -6.63 5.23
CA LYS A 15 -5.64 -5.73 4.10
C LYS A 15 -5.91 -4.30 4.57
N ASN A 16 -5.81 -3.38 3.61
CA ASN A 16 -6.22 -1.97 3.70
C ASN A 16 -5.31 -1.13 4.62
N MET A 17 -4.09 -1.55 4.89
CA MET A 17 -3.11 -0.75 5.63
C MET A 17 -2.30 0.09 4.64
N VAL A 18 -2.39 1.42 4.72
CA VAL A 18 -1.77 2.33 3.73
C VAL A 18 -0.83 3.38 4.34
N CYS A 19 -0.75 3.48 5.67
CA CYS A 19 0.06 4.50 6.36
C CYS A 19 0.38 4.10 7.81
N ASP A 20 1.26 4.88 8.44
CA ASP A 20 1.69 4.65 9.82
C ASP A 20 0.53 4.70 10.84
N ARG A 21 -0.49 5.54 10.59
CA ARG A 21 -1.70 5.56 11.43
C ARG A 21 -2.43 4.22 11.40
N CYS A 22 -2.47 3.56 10.24
CA CYS A 22 -3.03 2.20 10.14
C CYS A 22 -2.25 1.22 11.01
N GLN A 23 -0.91 1.30 10.98
CA GLN A 23 -0.04 0.44 11.82
C GLN A 23 -0.30 0.68 13.31
N MET A 24 -0.44 1.94 13.74
CA MET A 24 -0.76 2.30 15.12
C MET A 24 -2.11 1.73 15.56
N ILE A 25 -3.14 1.86 14.73
CA ILE A 25 -4.49 1.35 15.03
C ILE A 25 -4.47 -0.18 15.13
N VAL A 26 -3.84 -0.87 14.18
CA VAL A 26 -3.72 -2.34 14.20
C VAL A 26 -3.01 -2.79 15.47
N ARG A 27 -1.89 -2.17 15.83
CA ARG A 27 -1.17 -2.45 17.08
C ARG A 27 -2.11 -2.31 18.29
N GLN A 28 -2.78 -1.17 18.40
CA GLN A 28 -3.69 -0.88 19.53
C GLN A 28 -4.83 -1.89 19.63
N GLN A 29 -5.44 -2.30 18.50
CA GLN A 29 -6.52 -3.29 18.51
C GLN A 29 -6.03 -4.65 19.01
N LEU A 30 -4.84 -5.09 18.58
CA LEU A 30 -4.27 -6.36 19.03
C LEU A 30 -3.86 -6.31 20.51
N GLU A 31 -3.26 -5.22 20.98
CA GLU A 31 -2.88 -5.02 22.38
C GLU A 31 -4.11 -4.93 23.30
N ASN A 32 -5.20 -4.31 22.86
CA ASN A 32 -6.46 -4.26 23.60
C ASN A 32 -7.10 -5.65 23.78
N LEU A 33 -6.83 -6.59 22.87
CA LEU A 33 -7.24 -7.98 22.99
C LEU A 33 -6.26 -8.82 23.83
N GLY A 34 -5.21 -8.21 24.39
CA GLY A 34 -4.23 -8.87 25.27
C GLY A 34 -3.07 -9.52 24.52
N PHE A 35 -2.92 -9.30 23.21
CA PHE A 35 -1.78 -9.82 22.44
C PHE A 35 -0.55 -8.95 22.61
N THR A 36 0.61 -9.58 22.78
CA THR A 36 1.90 -8.86 22.72
C THR A 36 2.32 -8.73 21.26
N VAL A 37 2.35 -7.48 20.77
CA VAL A 37 2.70 -7.15 19.38
C VAL A 37 4.18 -6.82 19.29
N LYS A 38 4.94 -7.64 18.57
CA LYS A 38 6.37 -7.44 18.34
C LYS A 38 6.60 -6.35 17.30
N GLN A 39 5.98 -6.48 16.14
CA GLN A 39 6.14 -5.56 15.01
C GLN A 39 4.84 -5.42 14.25
N VAL A 40 4.59 -4.23 13.69
CA VAL A 40 3.56 -3.97 12.69
C VAL A 40 4.22 -3.29 11.50
N ALA A 41 3.89 -3.76 10.31
CA ALA A 41 4.27 -3.16 9.03
C ALA A 41 3.04 -3.03 8.14
N LEU A 42 3.16 -2.35 7.00
CA LEU A 42 2.06 -2.29 6.03
C LEU A 42 1.69 -3.71 5.58
N GLY A 43 0.45 -4.10 5.85
CA GLY A 43 -0.10 -5.40 5.50
C GLY A 43 0.19 -6.56 6.46
N SER A 44 0.87 -6.34 7.58
CA SER A 44 1.17 -7.42 8.53
C SER A 44 1.38 -6.96 9.97
N ALA A 45 1.08 -7.87 10.91
CA ALA A 45 1.43 -7.71 12.33
C ALA A 45 2.02 -9.02 12.86
N GLU A 46 3.14 -8.94 13.60
CA GLU A 46 3.79 -10.06 14.25
C GLU A 46 3.44 -10.05 15.74
N ILE A 47 2.83 -11.14 16.22
CA ILE A 47 2.44 -11.35 17.63
C ILE A 47 3.22 -12.51 18.24
N THR A 48 3.39 -12.50 19.56
CA THR A 48 4.23 -13.48 20.28
C THR A 48 3.47 -14.72 20.74
N SER A 49 2.23 -14.90 20.34
CA SER A 49 1.39 -16.07 20.67
C SER A 49 0.69 -16.58 19.41
N GLU A 50 0.27 -17.83 19.43
CA GLU A 50 -0.56 -18.43 18.39
C GLU A 50 -2.02 -18.38 18.88
N PRO A 51 -2.88 -17.50 18.30
CA PRO A 51 -4.28 -17.39 18.66
C PRO A 51 -5.04 -18.68 18.33
N ASP A 52 -5.92 -19.11 19.20
CA ASP A 52 -6.91 -20.14 18.88
C ASP A 52 -8.01 -19.59 17.93
N GLU A 53 -8.95 -20.46 17.56
CA GLU A 53 -10.00 -20.10 16.60
C GLU A 53 -10.93 -18.99 17.12
N GLU A 54 -11.27 -18.99 18.40
CA GLU A 54 -12.10 -17.96 19.04
C GLU A 54 -11.36 -16.62 19.08
N GLN A 55 -10.09 -16.63 19.46
CA GLN A 55 -9.22 -15.46 19.46
C GLN A 55 -9.03 -14.88 18.05
N MET A 56 -8.88 -15.72 17.02
CA MET A 56 -8.82 -15.29 15.62
C MET A 56 -10.10 -14.60 15.17
N GLN A 57 -11.27 -15.07 15.61
CA GLN A 57 -12.55 -14.40 15.33
C GLN A 57 -12.63 -13.03 16.01
N LEU A 58 -12.18 -12.92 17.26
CA LEU A 58 -12.12 -11.65 18.00
C LEU A 58 -11.18 -10.66 17.32
N ILE A 59 -9.99 -11.11 16.89
CA ILE A 59 -9.04 -10.28 16.12
C ILE A 59 -9.70 -9.79 14.83
N SER A 60 -10.34 -10.70 14.08
CA SER A 60 -11.01 -10.35 12.83
C SER A 60 -12.10 -9.30 13.04
N ALA A 61 -12.93 -9.47 14.08
CA ALA A 61 -13.99 -8.53 14.43
C ALA A 61 -13.43 -7.15 14.84
N ALA A 62 -12.39 -7.12 15.67
CA ALA A 62 -11.77 -5.88 16.13
C ALA A 62 -11.10 -5.10 14.97
N LEU A 63 -10.42 -5.80 14.06
CA LEU A 63 -9.80 -5.18 12.89
C LEU A 63 -10.81 -4.68 11.87
N LYS A 64 -11.96 -5.32 11.75
CA LYS A 64 -13.01 -4.92 10.81
C LYS A 64 -13.65 -3.58 11.14
N VAL A 65 -13.72 -3.19 12.41
CA VAL A 65 -14.29 -1.90 12.85
C VAL A 65 -13.58 -0.70 12.19
N PRO A 66 -12.24 -0.60 12.22
CA PRO A 66 -11.50 0.45 11.52
C PRO A 66 -11.31 0.19 10.01
N GLY A 67 -11.89 -0.87 9.44
CA GLY A 67 -11.87 -1.17 8.00
C GLY A 67 -10.77 -2.11 7.53
N PHE A 68 -10.07 -2.77 8.45
CA PHE A 68 -9.05 -3.78 8.10
C PHE A 68 -9.65 -5.18 8.00
N GLU A 69 -9.00 -6.06 7.20
CA GLU A 69 -9.43 -7.45 7.04
C GLU A 69 -8.25 -8.41 7.18
N LEU A 70 -8.44 -9.53 7.90
CA LEU A 70 -7.47 -10.61 7.93
C LEU A 70 -7.44 -11.40 6.61
N ILE A 71 -6.25 -11.77 6.18
CA ILE A 71 -6.02 -12.52 4.95
C ILE A 71 -5.57 -13.93 5.28
N ASN A 72 -6.32 -14.93 4.79
CA ASN A 72 -5.99 -16.34 4.99
C ASN A 72 -5.41 -17.02 3.73
N LYS A 73 -5.80 -16.57 2.52
CA LYS A 73 -5.35 -17.19 1.25
C LYS A 73 -3.99 -16.66 0.82
N GLU A 74 -3.09 -17.53 0.43
CA GLU A 74 -1.74 -17.17 -0.05
C GLU A 74 -1.74 -16.27 -1.30
N THR A 75 -2.71 -16.45 -2.19
CA THR A 75 -2.90 -15.56 -3.34
C THR A 75 -3.20 -14.14 -2.90
N ASP A 76 -4.14 -13.96 -1.95
CA ASP A 76 -4.54 -12.66 -1.44
C ASP A 76 -3.41 -11.99 -0.66
N LYS A 77 -2.63 -12.76 0.12
CA LYS A 77 -1.40 -12.25 0.78
C LYS A 77 -0.40 -11.71 -0.23
N THR A 78 -0.19 -12.42 -1.34
CA THR A 78 0.73 -11.97 -2.39
C THR A 78 0.23 -10.72 -3.08
N VAL A 79 -1.07 -10.64 -3.40
CA VAL A 79 -1.69 -9.44 -3.99
C VAL A 79 -1.55 -8.24 -3.07
N GLU A 80 -1.83 -8.41 -1.78
CA GLU A 80 -1.71 -7.33 -0.81
C GLU A 80 -0.26 -6.90 -0.61
N ALA A 81 0.69 -7.84 -0.63
CA ALA A 81 2.12 -7.51 -0.58
C ALA A 81 2.56 -6.67 -1.79
N ILE A 82 2.02 -6.93 -2.99
CA ILE A 82 2.26 -6.11 -4.18
C ILE A 82 1.68 -4.71 -3.99
N LYS A 83 0.41 -4.60 -3.55
CA LYS A 83 -0.25 -3.32 -3.30
C LYS A 83 0.53 -2.49 -2.29
N ASN A 84 0.92 -3.08 -1.17
CA ASN A 84 1.69 -2.41 -0.13
C ASN A 84 3.07 -1.95 -0.62
N ALA A 85 3.76 -2.77 -1.45
CA ALA A 85 5.02 -2.37 -2.06
C ALA A 85 4.85 -1.14 -2.97
N VAL A 86 3.80 -1.09 -3.79
CA VAL A 86 3.50 0.05 -4.66
C VAL A 86 3.14 1.29 -3.83
N ILE A 87 2.27 1.15 -2.83
CA ILE A 87 1.85 2.26 -1.96
C ILE A 87 3.07 2.87 -1.25
N GLU A 88 3.92 2.05 -0.67
CA GLU A 88 5.13 2.53 0.00
C GLU A 88 6.07 3.26 -0.95
N LEU A 89 6.30 2.69 -2.15
CA LEU A 89 7.15 3.34 -3.16
C LEU A 89 6.56 4.69 -3.59
N VAL A 90 5.25 4.76 -3.89
CA VAL A 90 4.64 5.97 -4.46
C VAL A 90 4.38 7.04 -3.41
N HIS A 91 3.96 6.67 -2.20
CA HIS A 91 3.51 7.65 -1.20
C HIS A 91 4.53 7.96 -0.11
N HIS A 92 5.50 7.05 0.12
CA HIS A 92 6.45 7.14 1.24
C HIS A 92 7.92 7.15 0.81
N THR A 93 8.21 7.15 -0.52
CA THR A 93 9.59 7.18 -1.04
C THR A 93 9.72 8.32 -2.04
N ASP A 94 10.90 8.95 -2.09
CA ASP A 94 11.24 9.89 -3.16
C ASP A 94 11.56 9.11 -4.46
N LEU A 95 10.75 9.31 -5.49
CA LEU A 95 10.90 8.60 -6.76
C LEU A 95 11.94 9.25 -7.69
N SER A 96 12.39 10.46 -7.40
CA SER A 96 13.37 11.18 -8.23
C SER A 96 14.76 10.51 -8.22
N GLU A 97 15.09 9.83 -7.12
CA GLU A 97 16.38 9.16 -6.92
C GLU A 97 16.35 7.65 -7.24
N LEU A 98 15.21 7.13 -7.69
CA LEU A 98 15.09 5.71 -7.98
C LEU A 98 15.85 5.32 -9.26
N ASN A 99 16.99 4.65 -9.09
CA ASN A 99 17.81 4.08 -10.16
C ASN A 99 17.40 2.64 -10.55
N ILE A 100 16.33 2.10 -9.94
CA ILE A 100 15.86 0.72 -10.11
C ILE A 100 14.41 0.77 -10.57
N SER A 101 14.01 -0.14 -11.47
CA SER A 101 12.63 -0.19 -11.97
C SER A 101 11.64 -0.60 -10.87
N PHE A 102 10.38 -0.17 -10.99
CA PHE A 102 9.31 -0.62 -10.09
C PHE A 102 9.15 -2.15 -10.10
N SER A 103 9.30 -2.78 -11.26
CA SER A 103 9.23 -4.25 -11.39
C SER A 103 10.28 -4.95 -10.53
N ASP A 104 11.53 -4.47 -10.57
CA ASP A 104 12.61 -5.07 -9.78
C ASP A 104 12.43 -4.85 -8.29
N LEU A 105 11.98 -3.64 -7.89
CA LEU A 105 11.72 -3.32 -6.49
C LEU A 105 10.58 -4.17 -5.93
N ILE A 106 9.48 -4.33 -6.68
CA ILE A 106 8.33 -5.15 -6.28
C ILE A 106 8.75 -6.62 -6.20
N ALA A 107 9.46 -7.14 -7.21
CA ALA A 107 9.94 -8.52 -7.22
C ALA A 107 10.85 -8.81 -6.03
N LYS A 108 11.80 -7.91 -5.73
CA LYS A 108 12.71 -8.00 -4.59
C LYS A 108 11.95 -7.98 -3.25
N ARG A 109 10.96 -7.10 -3.12
CA ARG A 109 10.21 -6.92 -1.88
C ARG A 109 9.27 -8.07 -1.59
N VAL A 110 8.60 -8.60 -2.61
CA VAL A 110 7.68 -9.74 -2.49
C VAL A 110 8.42 -11.07 -2.50
N GLY A 111 9.68 -11.09 -2.95
CA GLY A 111 10.52 -12.29 -3.00
C GLY A 111 10.10 -13.29 -4.08
N LYS A 112 9.48 -12.83 -5.17
CA LYS A 112 8.99 -13.67 -6.28
C LYS A 112 9.29 -12.99 -7.62
N ASP A 113 9.37 -13.80 -8.69
CA ASP A 113 9.56 -13.32 -10.06
C ASP A 113 8.43 -12.38 -10.50
N TYR A 114 8.79 -11.27 -11.16
CA TYR A 114 7.82 -10.23 -11.56
C TYR A 114 6.77 -10.74 -12.56
N ALA A 115 7.15 -11.59 -13.51
CA ALA A 115 6.19 -12.12 -14.48
C ALA A 115 5.15 -13.02 -13.80
N HIS A 116 5.55 -13.74 -12.74
CA HIS A 116 4.59 -14.46 -11.89
C HIS A 116 3.67 -13.51 -11.13
N LEU A 117 4.23 -12.47 -10.51
CA LEU A 117 3.47 -11.46 -9.76
C LEU A 117 2.46 -10.73 -10.64
N SER A 118 2.86 -10.31 -11.85
CA SER A 118 2.02 -9.61 -12.81
C SER A 118 0.81 -10.44 -13.23
N ARG A 119 1.01 -11.72 -13.55
CA ARG A 119 -0.10 -12.65 -13.89
C ARG A 119 -1.04 -12.86 -12.72
N LEU A 120 -0.49 -13.10 -11.51
CA LEU A 120 -1.28 -13.33 -10.30
C LEU A 120 -2.11 -12.09 -9.95
N PHE A 121 -1.50 -10.91 -10.02
CA PHE A 121 -2.18 -9.63 -9.72
C PHE A 121 -3.31 -9.36 -10.72
N SER A 122 -3.04 -9.48 -12.03
CA SER A 122 -4.04 -9.25 -13.07
C SER A 122 -5.23 -10.20 -12.97
N ASN A 123 -5.00 -11.47 -12.63
CA ASN A 123 -6.08 -12.43 -12.43
C ASN A 123 -6.93 -12.14 -11.18
N ALA A 124 -6.36 -11.49 -10.16
CA ALA A 124 -7.05 -11.24 -8.89
C ALA A 124 -7.70 -9.85 -8.80
N GLN A 125 -7.23 -8.87 -9.58
CA GLN A 125 -7.63 -7.46 -9.44
C GLN A 125 -8.27 -6.85 -10.70
N ASP A 126 -8.47 -7.61 -11.77
CA ASP A 126 -8.99 -7.13 -13.07
C ASP A 126 -8.22 -5.92 -13.64
N THR A 127 -6.98 -5.70 -13.18
CA THR A 127 -6.08 -4.62 -13.62
C THR A 127 -4.62 -5.09 -13.57
N THR A 128 -3.70 -4.35 -14.19
CA THR A 128 -2.27 -4.68 -14.14
C THR A 128 -1.55 -3.94 -13.02
N ILE A 129 -0.38 -4.45 -12.60
CA ILE A 129 0.48 -3.77 -11.62
C ILE A 129 0.87 -2.38 -12.13
N GLU A 130 1.21 -2.26 -13.43
CA GLU A 130 1.59 -1.00 -14.06
C GLU A 130 0.44 0.02 -14.02
N ARG A 131 -0.78 -0.42 -14.28
CA ARG A 131 -1.96 0.44 -14.20
C ARG A 131 -2.20 0.89 -12.76
N PHE A 132 -2.09 -0.01 -11.80
CA PHE A 132 -2.21 0.29 -10.38
C PHE A 132 -1.15 1.32 -9.92
N ILE A 133 0.12 1.16 -10.36
CA ILE A 133 1.19 2.15 -10.09
C ILE A 133 0.81 3.53 -10.63
N ILE A 134 0.31 3.59 -11.88
CA ILE A 134 -0.09 4.86 -12.50
C ILE A 134 -1.23 5.52 -11.71
N GLU A 135 -2.22 4.76 -11.31
CA GLU A 135 -3.36 5.26 -10.53
C GLU A 135 -2.93 5.79 -9.17
N GLN A 136 -2.05 5.08 -8.47
CA GLN A 136 -1.44 5.54 -7.21
C GLN A 136 -0.64 6.83 -7.42
N LYS A 137 0.20 6.90 -8.47
CA LYS A 137 0.94 8.12 -8.82
C LYS A 137 0.00 9.31 -9.09
N VAL A 138 -1.09 9.10 -9.81
CA VAL A 138 -2.07 10.16 -10.09
C VAL A 138 -2.70 10.68 -8.80
N GLU A 139 -3.05 9.83 -7.84
CA GLU A 139 -3.58 10.30 -6.56
C GLU A 139 -2.53 11.08 -5.74
N LYS A 140 -1.26 10.65 -5.78
CA LYS A 140 -0.16 11.43 -5.16
C LYS A 140 0.06 12.78 -5.84
N ILE A 141 -0.03 12.84 -7.17
CA ILE A 141 0.05 14.10 -7.92
C ILE A 141 -1.07 15.06 -7.52
N LYS A 142 -2.31 14.55 -7.39
CA LYS A 142 -3.45 15.36 -6.92
C LYS A 142 -3.18 15.94 -5.52
N GLU A 143 -2.64 15.13 -4.61
CA GLU A 143 -2.23 15.57 -3.28
C GLU A 143 -1.21 16.71 -3.33
N LEU A 144 -0.13 16.53 -4.09
CA LEU A 144 0.92 17.54 -4.23
C LEU A 144 0.40 18.83 -4.86
N MET A 145 -0.51 18.71 -5.84
CA MET A 145 -1.17 19.87 -6.45
C MET A 145 -2.10 20.60 -5.47
N GLU A 146 -2.75 19.88 -4.57
CA GLU A 146 -3.66 20.45 -3.54
C GLU A 146 -2.87 21.21 -2.49
N TYR A 147 -1.72 20.70 -2.05
CA TYR A 147 -0.82 21.41 -1.13
C TYR A 147 -0.28 22.71 -1.75
N GLY A 148 -0.08 22.75 -3.06
CA GLY A 148 0.28 23.97 -3.78
C GLY A 148 1.71 24.47 -3.56
N GLU A 149 2.55 23.69 -2.91
CA GLU A 149 3.94 24.03 -2.58
C GLU A 149 4.88 23.86 -3.79
N LEU A 150 4.50 22.96 -4.73
CA LEU A 150 5.30 22.60 -5.89
C LEU A 150 4.61 22.98 -7.19
N ASN A 151 5.40 23.42 -8.18
CA ASN A 151 4.93 23.56 -9.55
C ASN A 151 4.91 22.20 -10.29
N LEU A 152 4.29 22.16 -11.46
CA LEU A 152 4.11 20.90 -12.21
C LEU A 152 5.43 20.24 -12.65
N ASN A 153 6.48 21.01 -12.90
CA ASN A 153 7.79 20.46 -13.26
C ASN A 153 8.46 19.80 -12.03
N GLU A 154 8.36 20.42 -10.87
CA GLU A 154 8.87 19.89 -9.61
C GLU A 154 8.11 18.61 -9.23
N ILE A 155 6.77 18.61 -9.36
CA ILE A 155 5.95 17.40 -9.15
C ILE A 155 6.37 16.29 -10.11
N SER A 156 6.60 16.61 -11.40
CA SER A 156 7.02 15.62 -12.39
C SER A 156 8.37 14.99 -12.06
N TYR A 157 9.31 15.79 -11.59
CA TYR A 157 10.61 15.32 -11.16
C TYR A 157 10.48 14.42 -9.91
N GLN A 158 9.81 14.88 -8.86
CA GLN A 158 9.60 14.13 -7.62
C GLN A 158 8.88 12.79 -7.86
N MET A 159 7.95 12.75 -8.80
CA MET A 159 7.20 11.54 -9.16
C MET A 159 7.92 10.64 -10.18
N GLY A 160 9.17 10.95 -10.52
CA GLY A 160 10.01 10.16 -11.42
C GLY A 160 9.49 10.12 -12.86
N TYR A 161 8.89 11.23 -13.36
CA TYR A 161 8.55 11.39 -14.78
C TYR A 161 9.70 12.05 -15.55
N SER A 162 9.87 11.65 -16.80
CA SER A 162 10.87 12.25 -17.68
C SER A 162 10.57 13.71 -18.06
N SER A 163 9.31 14.15 -17.93
CA SER A 163 8.87 15.53 -18.20
C SER A 163 7.46 15.79 -17.65
N SER A 164 7.12 17.06 -17.44
CA SER A 164 5.75 17.49 -17.10
C SER A 164 4.73 17.20 -18.23
N ALA A 165 5.17 17.10 -19.49
CA ALA A 165 4.32 16.68 -20.59
C ALA A 165 3.94 15.20 -20.49
N HIS A 166 4.90 14.32 -20.11
CA HIS A 166 4.63 12.90 -19.87
C HIS A 166 3.68 12.72 -18.67
N LEU A 167 3.94 13.40 -17.56
CA LEU A 167 3.01 13.43 -16.43
C LEU A 167 1.61 13.85 -16.87
N SER A 168 1.48 14.96 -17.60
CA SER A 168 0.17 15.51 -18.04
C SER A 168 -0.60 14.53 -18.92
N THR A 169 0.09 13.82 -19.81
CA THR A 169 -0.51 12.79 -20.67
C THR A 169 -1.05 11.63 -19.84
N GLN A 170 -0.25 11.14 -18.92
CA GLN A 170 -0.65 10.03 -18.05
C GLN A 170 -1.77 10.43 -17.08
N PHE A 171 -1.67 11.61 -16.48
CA PHE A 171 -2.71 12.17 -15.61
C PHE A 171 -4.05 12.30 -16.34
N LYS A 172 -4.03 12.83 -17.58
CA LYS A 172 -5.24 12.94 -18.40
C LYS A 172 -5.83 11.59 -18.76
N SER A 173 -5.02 10.57 -19.03
CA SER A 173 -5.51 9.22 -19.35
C SER A 173 -6.29 8.57 -18.19
N ILE A 174 -5.96 8.92 -16.93
CA ILE A 174 -6.62 8.41 -15.73
C ILE A 174 -7.83 9.26 -15.31
N THR A 175 -7.68 10.59 -15.37
CA THR A 175 -8.67 11.52 -14.81
C THR A 175 -9.63 12.10 -15.85
N GLY A 176 -9.30 12.00 -17.13
CA GLY A 176 -9.99 12.68 -18.22
C GLY A 176 -9.61 14.17 -18.38
N LEU A 177 -8.88 14.75 -17.43
CA LEU A 177 -8.51 16.16 -17.39
C LEU A 177 -6.99 16.35 -17.39
N THR A 178 -6.51 17.46 -17.96
CA THR A 178 -5.13 17.88 -17.73
C THR A 178 -4.94 18.33 -16.28
N PRO A 179 -3.70 18.31 -15.71
CA PRO A 179 -3.45 18.82 -14.36
C PRO A 179 -3.98 20.25 -14.16
N SER A 180 -3.76 21.16 -15.12
CA SER A 180 -4.30 22.52 -15.03
C SER A 180 -5.83 22.57 -15.05
N GLY A 181 -6.47 21.76 -15.93
CA GLY A 181 -7.93 21.64 -15.99
C GLY A 181 -8.51 21.03 -14.69
N PHE A 182 -7.83 20.06 -14.10
CA PHE A 182 -8.22 19.47 -12.82
C PHE A 182 -8.17 20.53 -11.69
N LYS A 183 -7.07 21.30 -11.59
CA LYS A 183 -6.92 22.37 -10.61
C LYS A 183 -7.99 23.47 -10.77
N SER A 184 -8.32 23.85 -12.02
CA SER A 184 -9.32 24.88 -12.31
C SER A 184 -10.77 24.42 -12.10
N SER A 185 -11.04 23.10 -12.16
CA SER A 185 -12.41 22.58 -12.07
C SER A 185 -13.01 22.69 -10.65
N GLY A 186 -12.21 22.94 -9.62
CA GLY A 186 -12.64 22.95 -8.22
C GLY A 186 -13.19 21.59 -7.72
N LYS A 187 -13.21 20.58 -8.58
CA LYS A 187 -13.65 19.20 -8.28
C LYS A 187 -12.46 18.34 -7.88
N ALA A 188 -11.74 18.76 -6.86
CA ALA A 188 -10.63 17.98 -6.31
C ALA A 188 -11.17 16.75 -5.57
N THR A 189 -11.60 15.72 -6.32
CA THR A 189 -11.98 14.43 -5.74
C THR A 189 -10.78 13.50 -5.78
N ARG A 190 -10.10 13.37 -4.64
CA ARG A 190 -9.11 12.32 -4.41
C ARG A 190 -9.82 11.03 -4.06
N LYS A 191 -9.30 9.92 -4.54
CA LYS A 191 -9.73 8.60 -4.08
C LYS A 191 -8.94 8.21 -2.83
N PRO A 192 -9.55 7.54 -1.86
CA PRO A 192 -8.79 6.91 -0.79
C PRO A 192 -7.79 5.89 -1.37
N ILE A 193 -6.57 5.89 -0.83
CA ILE A 193 -5.45 5.06 -1.35
C ILE A 193 -5.80 3.57 -1.33
N ASP A 194 -6.59 3.13 -0.34
CA ASP A 194 -7.08 1.76 -0.18
C ASP A 194 -8.25 1.40 -1.12
N LYS A 195 -8.78 2.38 -1.88
CA LYS A 195 -9.90 2.21 -2.82
C LYS A 195 -9.49 2.38 -4.30
N ILE A 196 -8.20 2.39 -4.55
CA ILE A 196 -7.62 2.41 -5.90
C ILE A 196 -7.44 0.98 -6.40
#